data_0882705ae28f0b0afe924ae967204a10
#
_entry.id   0882705ae28f0b0afe924ae967204a10
#
_cell.length_a   1.000
_cell.length_b   1.000
_cell.length_c   1.000
_cell.angle_alpha   90.00
_cell.angle_beta   90.00
_cell.angle_gamma   90.00
#
_symmetry.space_group_name_H-M   'P 1'
#
loop_
_entity.id
_entity.type
_entity.pdbx_description
1 polymer ?
#
loop_
_entity_poly.entity_id
_entity_poly.type
_entity_poly.pdbx_seq_one_letter_code
_entity_poly.pdbx_strand_id
1 'polypeptide(L)'
;MAGLSAELARTARISALLGLAGAFGPFALVMLTVQFYALVVPTGSLSTAVGLAAGFALVAVVVVALTLIRERLLLAGAERLVRRLAARVLPAATARAAVPAVAADQALRDIDTVRRGVVGPLSAIALDAVLVPALLVLLAYFHWAFVLFAAAAAMVALVLGLGAERATREALVEANEASARSSRMVADAARAAEAVEAMGMLPALVGRWARQLARGAEGLRRAQGTARMAQAATATLFGVAQGGAVAVGVLVIVEGGSSIGYGILAGLLLTARVMEPFSRVGSQFEDAAAARAAWRRLDRLLAADEAAPVPAMRAFPCPEGRLVVEHVTLVFPGAARPLLRDVNLVVGPGDVVALAGPPGSGKSTLLRVLLGLQGSNAGEVFLDGHATAQWDRTDLARHVGYLPQDPMLAEGTIAEAIARLEETPDAAAVIAAARLAGAMRMVAGLPQGFATRIGGRAGLSMGQRQRVALARAVYGRPRLVLLDEPAAFLDAEGEAAVAAMIASLSAAGTAVIFTSHREGLLRGAGRVLALREGALLEAGEGRRLL
;
A
#
# COMPACT_ATOMS: atom_id res chain seq x y z
N MET A 1 -12.00 7.75 8.62
CA MET A 1 -10.78 8.38 9.16
C MET A 1 -10.86 8.81 10.63
N ALA A 2 -11.95 9.44 11.12
CA ALA A 2 -12.06 9.90 12.52
C ALA A 2 -11.82 8.80 13.58
N GLY A 3 -12.31 7.57 13.39
CA GLY A 3 -12.07 6.45 14.31
C GLY A 3 -10.60 5.97 14.36
N LEU A 4 -9.88 6.03 13.22
CA LEU A 4 -8.46 5.66 13.15
C LEU A 4 -7.57 6.72 13.82
N SER A 5 -7.89 8.00 13.65
CA SER A 5 -7.17 9.10 14.31
C SER A 5 -7.36 9.09 15.84
N ALA A 6 -8.54 8.72 16.31
CA ALA A 6 -8.83 8.58 17.75
C ALA A 6 -8.03 7.43 18.41
N GLU A 7 -7.86 6.32 17.70
CA GLU A 7 -7.11 5.16 18.20
C GLU A 7 -5.59 5.40 18.17
N LEU A 8 -5.09 6.05 17.11
CA LEU A 8 -3.72 6.55 17.06
C LEU A 8 -3.45 7.52 18.22
N ALA A 9 -4.36 8.46 18.48
CA ALA A 9 -4.25 9.39 19.58
C ALA A 9 -4.29 8.69 20.95
N ARG A 10 -5.06 7.61 21.10
CA ARG A 10 -5.09 6.79 22.33
C ARG A 10 -3.78 6.04 22.52
N THR A 11 -3.28 5.37 21.48
CA THR A 11 -2.00 4.65 21.54
C THR A 11 -0.84 5.61 21.79
N ALA A 12 -0.84 6.77 21.15
CA ALA A 12 0.15 7.83 21.36
C ALA A 12 0.10 8.37 22.80
N ARG A 13 -1.09 8.58 23.36
CA ARG A 13 -1.25 9.03 24.77
C ARG A 13 -0.73 8.00 25.76
N ILE A 14 -1.06 6.73 25.61
CA ILE A 14 -0.56 5.67 26.49
C ILE A 14 0.96 5.53 26.34
N SER A 15 1.48 5.57 25.11
CA SER A 15 2.93 5.55 24.87
C SER A 15 3.64 6.77 25.46
N ALA A 16 3.03 7.96 25.39
CA ALA A 16 3.56 9.17 26.00
C ALA A 16 3.58 9.09 27.54
N LEU A 17 2.53 8.56 28.17
CA LEU A 17 2.48 8.35 29.61
C LEU A 17 3.53 7.34 30.09
N LEU A 18 3.71 6.22 29.40
CA LEU A 18 4.76 5.25 29.69
C LEU A 18 6.16 5.81 29.41
N GLY A 19 6.27 6.63 28.35
CA GLY A 19 7.49 7.35 28.05
C GLY A 19 7.87 8.35 29.13
N LEU A 20 6.89 9.11 29.64
CA LEU A 20 7.06 10.00 30.79
C LEU A 20 7.53 9.23 32.04
N ALA A 21 6.89 8.11 32.36
CA ALA A 21 7.32 7.26 33.47
C ALA A 21 8.75 6.73 33.24
N GLY A 22 9.09 6.31 32.01
CA GLY A 22 10.45 5.90 31.61
C GLY A 22 11.46 7.04 31.66
N ALA A 23 11.03 8.28 31.38
CA ALA A 23 11.87 9.47 31.41
C ALA A 23 12.31 9.88 32.83
N PHE A 24 11.55 9.50 33.85
CA PHE A 24 11.99 9.63 35.25
C PHE A 24 13.22 8.74 35.55
N GLY A 25 13.46 7.68 34.79
CA GLY A 25 14.58 6.79 35.01
C GLY A 25 15.94 7.43 34.76
N PRO A 26 16.23 8.02 33.60
CA PRO A 26 17.45 8.78 33.36
C PRO A 26 17.64 9.92 34.36
N PHE A 27 16.55 10.61 34.77
CA PHE A 27 16.55 11.59 35.82
C PHE A 27 16.97 11.00 37.19
N ALA A 28 16.34 9.89 37.58
CA ALA A 28 16.69 9.22 38.83
C ALA A 28 18.14 8.70 38.83
N LEU A 29 18.62 8.18 37.69
CA LEU A 29 20.01 7.75 37.57
C LEU A 29 20.99 8.91 37.70
N VAL A 30 20.70 10.08 37.13
CA VAL A 30 21.53 11.28 37.30
C VAL A 30 21.53 11.73 38.78
N MET A 31 20.34 11.75 39.41
CA MET A 31 20.26 12.12 40.84
C MET A 31 21.01 11.14 41.75
N LEU A 32 20.87 9.84 41.52
CA LEU A 32 21.62 8.83 42.27
C LEU A 32 23.12 8.96 42.05
N THR A 33 23.57 9.27 40.82
CA THR A 33 24.98 9.54 40.54
C THR A 33 25.49 10.78 41.30
N VAL A 34 24.71 11.86 41.33
CA VAL A 34 25.04 13.07 42.07
C VAL A 34 25.09 12.76 43.58
N GLN A 35 24.11 12.01 44.12
CA GLN A 35 24.09 11.61 45.54
C GLN A 35 25.25 10.68 45.89
N PHE A 36 25.62 9.77 45.01
CA PHE A 36 26.81 8.91 45.18
C PHE A 36 28.06 9.76 45.40
N TYR A 37 28.22 10.81 44.58
CA TYR A 37 29.35 11.73 44.69
C TYR A 37 29.25 12.62 45.92
N ALA A 38 28.05 13.09 46.27
CA ALA A 38 27.82 13.99 47.41
C ALA A 38 27.93 13.30 48.76
N LEU A 39 27.53 12.04 48.89
CA LEU A 39 27.44 11.32 50.16
C LEU A 39 28.57 10.34 50.38
N VAL A 40 28.94 9.53 49.34
CA VAL A 40 29.92 8.44 49.49
C VAL A 40 31.35 8.96 49.47
N VAL A 41 31.67 9.89 48.57
CA VAL A 41 33.03 10.39 48.41
C VAL A 41 33.53 11.12 49.69
N PRO A 42 32.75 12.02 50.35
CA PRO A 42 33.19 12.69 51.55
C PRO A 42 33.20 11.79 52.82
N THR A 43 32.27 10.80 52.89
CA THR A 43 32.10 10.00 54.11
C THR A 43 32.88 8.69 54.09
N GLY A 44 33.28 8.19 52.89
CA GLY A 44 33.90 6.88 52.73
C GLY A 44 33.03 5.69 53.16
N SER A 45 31.72 5.88 53.33
CA SER A 45 30.81 4.89 53.87
C SER A 45 30.44 3.83 52.85
N LEU A 46 30.92 2.60 53.06
CA LEU A 46 30.63 1.44 52.24
C LEU A 46 29.15 1.05 52.27
N SER A 47 28.48 1.18 53.41
CA SER A 47 27.06 0.87 53.57
C SER A 47 26.19 1.82 52.72
N THR A 48 26.51 3.08 52.68
CA THR A 48 25.84 4.10 51.83
C THR A 48 26.09 3.82 50.34
N ALA A 49 27.32 3.43 49.99
CA ALA A 49 27.67 3.08 48.63
C ALA A 49 26.86 1.86 48.12
N VAL A 50 26.78 0.79 48.93
CA VAL A 50 25.98 -0.41 48.59
C VAL A 50 24.48 -0.08 48.48
N GLY A 51 23.94 0.72 49.38
CA GLY A 51 22.54 1.14 49.33
C GLY A 51 22.21 1.95 48.05
N LEU A 52 23.06 2.91 47.69
CA LEU A 52 22.89 3.69 46.47
C LEU A 52 23.09 2.83 45.19
N ALA A 53 24.06 1.88 45.19
CA ALA A 53 24.27 0.96 44.07
C ALA A 53 23.05 0.03 43.88
N ALA A 54 22.46 -0.46 44.97
CA ALA A 54 21.22 -1.23 44.90
C ALA A 54 20.05 -0.39 44.35
N GLY A 55 19.91 0.87 44.80
CA GLY A 55 18.94 1.84 44.25
C GLY A 55 19.16 2.07 42.73
N PHE A 56 20.42 2.26 42.32
CA PHE A 56 20.77 2.41 40.91
C PHE A 56 20.37 1.19 40.07
N ALA A 57 20.68 -0.02 40.55
CA ALA A 57 20.30 -1.26 39.89
C ALA A 57 18.77 -1.42 39.77
N LEU A 58 18.03 -1.09 40.85
CA LEU A 58 16.58 -1.14 40.84
C LEU A 58 15.98 -0.16 39.82
N VAL A 59 16.43 1.09 39.81
CA VAL A 59 15.98 2.10 38.84
C VAL A 59 16.30 1.63 37.40
N ALA A 60 17.50 1.09 37.15
CA ALA A 60 17.87 0.59 35.85
C ALA A 60 16.94 -0.54 35.37
N VAL A 61 16.60 -1.51 36.26
CA VAL A 61 15.66 -2.58 35.93
C VAL A 61 14.26 -2.02 35.62
N VAL A 62 13.78 -1.07 36.41
CA VAL A 62 12.46 -0.44 36.17
C VAL A 62 12.44 0.30 34.82
N VAL A 63 13.50 1.06 34.51
CA VAL A 63 13.64 1.77 33.22
C VAL A 63 13.61 0.82 32.03
N VAL A 64 14.38 -0.28 32.13
CA VAL A 64 14.40 -1.30 31.09
C VAL A 64 13.02 -1.92 30.93
N ALA A 65 12.36 -2.30 32.03
CA ALA A 65 11.02 -2.88 31.99
C ALA A 65 9.99 -1.92 31.34
N LEU A 66 9.98 -0.65 31.76
CA LEU A 66 9.08 0.37 31.17
C LEU A 66 9.36 0.59 29.68
N THR A 67 10.62 0.62 29.28
CA THR A 67 11.01 0.74 27.87
C THR A 67 10.52 -0.45 27.06
N LEU A 68 10.73 -1.67 27.53
CA LEU A 68 10.27 -2.89 26.87
C LEU A 68 8.74 -2.96 26.76
N ILE A 69 8.02 -2.58 27.82
CA ILE A 69 6.54 -2.53 27.80
C ILE A 69 6.06 -1.49 26.77
N ARG A 70 6.67 -0.31 26.76
CA ARG A 70 6.37 0.75 25.79
C ARG A 70 6.57 0.27 24.35
N GLU A 71 7.74 -0.33 24.04
CA GLU A 71 8.04 -0.85 22.71
C GLU A 71 7.03 -1.92 22.24
N ARG A 72 6.68 -2.85 23.13
CA ARG A 72 5.67 -3.88 22.83
C ARG A 72 4.28 -3.27 22.55
N LEU A 73 3.88 -2.24 23.33
CA LEU A 73 2.60 -1.57 23.13
C LEU A 73 2.57 -0.78 21.83
N LEU A 74 3.67 -0.11 21.46
CA LEU A 74 3.80 0.59 20.18
C LEU A 74 3.71 -0.39 19.01
N LEU A 75 4.42 -1.50 19.07
CA LEU A 75 4.37 -2.55 18.05
C LEU A 75 2.95 -3.11 17.91
N ALA A 76 2.30 -3.48 19.01
CA ALA A 76 0.93 -4.00 18.96
C ALA A 76 -0.09 -2.95 18.45
N GLY A 77 0.13 -1.67 18.76
CA GLY A 77 -0.67 -0.56 18.23
C GLY A 77 -0.48 -0.40 16.72
N ALA A 78 0.76 -0.45 16.26
CA ALA A 78 1.11 -0.33 14.85
C ALA A 78 0.56 -1.52 14.03
N GLU A 79 0.62 -2.75 14.55
CA GLU A 79 0.04 -3.91 13.89
C GLU A 79 -1.49 -3.83 13.75
N ARG A 80 -2.18 -3.33 14.79
CA ARG A 80 -3.63 -3.08 14.70
C ARG A 80 -3.95 -2.02 13.64
N LEU A 81 -3.16 -0.95 13.59
CA LEU A 81 -3.28 0.09 12.56
C LEU A 81 -3.10 -0.49 11.16
N VAL A 82 -2.05 -1.29 10.95
CA VAL A 82 -1.77 -1.96 9.66
C VAL A 82 -2.93 -2.84 9.22
N ARG A 83 -3.43 -3.70 10.11
CA ARG A 83 -4.57 -4.58 9.80
C ARG A 83 -5.81 -3.79 9.38
N ARG A 84 -6.12 -2.70 10.07
CA ARG A 84 -7.27 -1.85 9.73
C ARG A 84 -7.06 -1.04 8.45
N LEU A 85 -5.86 -0.52 8.23
CA LEU A 85 -5.52 0.18 6.99
C LEU A 85 -5.57 -0.79 5.81
N ALA A 86 -4.97 -1.97 5.94
CA ALA A 86 -4.98 -2.99 4.88
C ALA A 86 -6.41 -3.41 4.50
N ALA A 87 -7.28 -3.63 5.50
CA ALA A 87 -8.68 -4.00 5.27
C ALA A 87 -9.49 -2.93 4.52
N ARG A 88 -9.10 -1.65 4.59
CA ARG A 88 -9.76 -0.54 3.87
C ARG A 88 -9.06 -0.18 2.57
N VAL A 89 -7.73 -0.17 2.58
CA VAL A 89 -6.90 0.24 1.44
C VAL A 89 -6.94 -0.80 0.33
N LEU A 90 -6.93 -2.10 0.65
CA LEU A 90 -6.92 -3.15 -0.36
C LEU A 90 -8.19 -3.13 -1.23
N PRO A 91 -9.42 -3.09 -0.67
CA PRO A 91 -10.63 -2.92 -1.48
C PRO A 91 -10.63 -1.61 -2.29
N ALA A 92 -10.24 -0.48 -1.69
CA ALA A 92 -10.19 0.81 -2.36
C ALA A 92 -9.18 0.84 -3.53
N ALA A 93 -8.04 0.14 -3.38
CA ALA A 93 -7.03 0.03 -4.43
C ALA A 93 -7.45 -0.94 -5.56
N THR A 94 -8.25 -1.98 -5.25
CA THR A 94 -8.71 -2.97 -6.23
C THR A 94 -10.05 -2.61 -6.89
N ALA A 95 -10.94 -1.89 -6.20
CA ALA A 95 -12.25 -1.49 -6.71
C ALA A 95 -12.18 -0.57 -7.95
N ARG A 96 -11.06 0.11 -8.15
CA ARG A 96 -10.82 0.95 -9.33
C ARG A 96 -10.04 0.18 -10.38
N ALA A 97 -10.73 -0.51 -11.26
CA ALA A 97 -10.13 -1.17 -12.44
C ALA A 97 -9.30 -0.20 -13.33
N ALA A 98 -9.40 1.11 -13.11
CA ALA A 98 -8.64 2.16 -13.77
C ALA A 98 -7.34 2.55 -13.02
N VAL A 99 -7.12 2.07 -11.78
CA VAL A 99 -5.90 2.36 -11.03
C VAL A 99 -4.83 1.35 -11.48
N PRO A 100 -3.68 1.81 -12.02
CA PRO A 100 -2.60 0.90 -12.40
C PRO A 100 -2.18 0.03 -11.21
N ALA A 101 -1.82 -1.24 -11.44
CA ALA A 101 -1.29 -2.15 -10.42
C ALA A 101 -0.15 -1.56 -9.58
N VAL A 102 0.59 -0.59 -10.14
CA VAL A 102 1.60 0.25 -9.49
C VAL A 102 1.04 1.01 -8.27
N ALA A 103 -0.24 1.41 -8.29
CA ALA A 103 -0.82 2.16 -7.18
C ALA A 103 -1.16 1.26 -5.99
N ALA A 104 -1.54 0.01 -6.21
CA ALA A 104 -1.80 -0.95 -5.13
C ALA A 104 -0.48 -1.35 -4.42
N ASP A 105 0.59 -1.61 -5.16
CA ASP A 105 1.92 -1.88 -4.61
C ASP A 105 2.46 -0.68 -3.81
N GLN A 106 2.27 0.54 -4.33
CA GLN A 106 2.63 1.76 -3.61
C GLN A 106 1.82 1.93 -2.31
N ALA A 107 0.53 1.63 -2.33
CA ALA A 107 -0.32 1.74 -1.14
C ALA A 107 0.11 0.76 -0.04
N LEU A 108 0.52 -0.46 -0.39
CA LEU A 108 1.08 -1.42 0.58
C LEU A 108 2.41 -0.93 1.18
N ARG A 109 3.30 -0.36 0.36
CA ARG A 109 4.56 0.25 0.85
C ARG A 109 4.28 1.46 1.74
N ASP A 110 3.26 2.25 1.42
CA ASP A 110 2.87 3.41 2.23
C ASP A 110 2.34 2.97 3.60
N ILE A 111 1.60 1.86 3.69
CA ILE A 111 1.17 1.28 4.98
C ILE A 111 2.39 0.91 5.83
N ASP A 112 3.40 0.24 5.26
CA ASP A 112 4.61 -0.12 6.00
C ASP A 112 5.44 1.11 6.41
N THR A 113 5.49 2.15 5.58
CA THR A 113 6.15 3.42 5.91
C THR A 113 5.45 4.13 7.06
N VAL A 114 4.13 4.14 7.09
CA VAL A 114 3.34 4.68 8.22
C VAL A 114 3.59 3.87 9.48
N ARG A 115 3.61 2.54 9.41
CA ARG A 115 3.91 1.66 10.53
C ARG A 115 5.26 2.00 11.16
N ARG A 116 6.31 2.11 10.35
CA ARG A 116 7.67 2.46 10.83
C ARG A 116 7.72 3.84 11.45
N GLY A 117 7.04 4.83 10.86
CA GLY A 117 6.98 6.19 11.38
C GLY A 117 6.28 6.30 12.74
N VAL A 118 5.24 5.51 12.97
CA VAL A 118 4.50 5.52 14.25
C VAL A 118 5.32 4.87 15.37
N VAL A 119 5.99 3.75 15.10
CA VAL A 119 6.75 3.02 16.12
C VAL A 119 8.02 3.76 16.53
N GLY A 120 8.72 4.37 15.58
CA GLY A 120 10.02 5.00 15.79
C GLY A 120 9.94 6.52 16.03
N PRO A 121 10.10 7.35 14.98
CA PRO A 121 10.41 8.77 15.13
C PRO A 121 9.28 9.58 15.76
N LEU A 122 8.02 9.34 15.43
CA LEU A 122 6.91 10.12 16.00
C LEU A 122 6.75 9.91 17.50
N SER A 123 6.99 8.69 17.99
CA SER A 123 6.93 8.38 19.42
C SER A 123 8.11 8.96 20.18
N ALA A 124 9.30 9.02 19.59
CA ALA A 124 10.49 9.61 20.18
C ALA A 124 10.35 11.14 20.28
N ILE A 125 9.97 11.82 19.19
CA ILE A 125 9.77 13.28 19.17
C ILE A 125 8.72 13.72 20.21
N ALA A 126 7.62 12.98 20.34
CA ALA A 126 6.58 13.30 21.31
C ALA A 126 7.08 13.17 22.76
N LEU A 127 7.95 12.20 23.04
CA LEU A 127 8.55 12.02 24.36
C LEU A 127 9.56 13.13 24.67
N ASP A 128 10.45 13.41 23.73
CA ASP A 128 11.51 14.40 23.87
C ASP A 128 10.93 15.81 24.06
N ALA A 129 9.80 16.13 23.43
CA ALA A 129 9.10 17.40 23.59
C ALA A 129 8.62 17.67 25.02
N VAL A 130 8.36 16.61 25.81
CA VAL A 130 7.96 16.72 27.21
C VAL A 130 9.18 16.63 28.15
N LEU A 131 10.14 15.80 27.82
CA LEU A 131 11.32 15.53 28.66
C LEU A 131 12.26 16.73 28.73
N VAL A 132 12.53 17.40 27.60
CA VAL A 132 13.48 18.53 27.55
C VAL A 132 13.08 19.68 28.48
N PRO A 133 11.83 20.19 28.50
CA PRO A 133 11.41 21.21 29.47
C PRO A 133 11.60 20.77 30.93
N ALA A 134 11.28 19.51 31.25
CA ALA A 134 11.45 18.98 32.61
C ALA A 134 12.94 18.95 33.03
N LEU A 135 13.84 18.57 32.11
CA LEU A 135 15.28 18.61 32.36
C LEU A 135 15.81 20.04 32.52
N LEU A 136 15.28 21.00 31.76
CA LEU A 136 15.65 22.42 31.94
C LEU A 136 15.20 22.99 33.27
N VAL A 137 13.99 22.63 33.75
CA VAL A 137 13.51 22.99 35.09
C VAL A 137 14.44 22.41 36.17
N LEU A 138 14.89 21.18 35.98
CA LEU A 138 15.84 20.56 36.91
C LEU A 138 17.21 21.24 36.87
N LEU A 139 17.71 21.63 35.72
CA LEU A 139 18.94 22.41 35.59
C LEU A 139 18.82 23.75 36.33
N ALA A 140 17.62 24.39 36.27
CA ALA A 140 17.36 25.65 36.99
C ALA A 140 17.46 25.50 38.52
N TYR A 141 17.17 24.32 39.06
CA TYR A 141 17.34 24.02 40.50
C TYR A 141 18.80 24.12 40.94
N PHE A 142 19.75 23.74 40.06
CA PHE A 142 21.17 23.89 40.38
C PHE A 142 21.66 25.32 40.15
N HIS A 143 21.46 25.89 38.98
CA HIS A 143 21.76 27.28 38.65
C HIS A 143 21.22 27.67 37.27
N TRP A 144 20.70 28.90 37.12
CA TRP A 144 20.12 29.42 35.88
C TRP A 144 21.12 29.47 34.71
N ALA A 145 22.44 29.66 34.99
CA ALA A 145 23.47 29.69 33.99
C ALA A 145 23.56 28.39 33.19
N PHE A 146 23.34 27.23 33.84
CA PHE A 146 23.26 25.93 33.15
C PHE A 146 22.09 25.86 32.18
N VAL A 147 20.94 26.46 32.56
CA VAL A 147 19.76 26.48 31.67
C VAL A 147 20.05 27.27 30.42
N LEU A 148 20.59 28.48 30.55
CA LEU A 148 20.95 29.30 29.39
C LEU A 148 21.97 28.60 28.48
N PHE A 149 23.00 28.01 29.09
CA PHE A 149 24.03 27.30 28.37
C PHE A 149 23.48 26.08 27.63
N ALA A 150 22.71 25.22 28.30
CA ALA A 150 22.10 24.04 27.71
C ALA A 150 21.09 24.41 26.61
N ALA A 151 20.27 25.45 26.82
CA ALA A 151 19.34 25.95 25.81
C ALA A 151 20.06 26.51 24.58
N ALA A 152 21.14 27.26 24.78
CA ALA A 152 21.97 27.76 23.67
C ALA A 152 22.61 26.61 22.87
N ALA A 153 23.20 25.63 23.57
CA ALA A 153 23.79 24.45 22.93
C ALA A 153 22.75 23.62 22.16
N ALA A 154 21.55 23.41 22.76
CA ALA A 154 20.44 22.73 22.11
C ALA A 154 19.92 23.49 20.88
N MET A 155 19.85 24.81 20.93
CA MET A 155 19.48 25.66 19.80
C MET A 155 20.48 25.53 18.63
N VAL A 156 21.79 25.54 18.93
CA VAL A 156 22.83 25.33 17.90
C VAL A 156 22.69 23.93 17.30
N ALA A 157 22.47 22.90 18.11
CA ALA A 157 22.26 21.53 17.63
C ALA A 157 21.01 21.43 16.73
N LEU A 158 19.92 22.10 17.10
CA LEU A 158 18.69 22.17 16.30
C LEU A 158 18.93 22.84 14.94
N VAL A 159 19.63 23.99 14.93
CA VAL A 159 19.97 24.71 13.69
C VAL A 159 20.83 23.86 12.76
N LEU A 160 21.83 23.17 13.31
CA LEU A 160 22.66 22.22 12.54
C LEU A 160 21.84 21.06 11.99
N GLY A 161 20.95 20.47 12.79
CA GLY A 161 20.07 19.39 12.38
C GLY A 161 19.11 19.80 11.25
N LEU A 162 18.43 20.93 11.40
CA LEU A 162 17.52 21.47 10.38
C LEU A 162 18.26 21.92 9.11
N GLY A 163 19.48 22.45 9.23
CA GLY A 163 20.33 22.79 8.10
C GLY A 163 20.74 21.56 7.30
N ALA A 164 21.12 20.49 7.99
CA ALA A 164 21.45 19.20 7.38
C ALA A 164 20.25 18.59 6.66
N GLU A 165 19.08 18.60 7.27
CA GLU A 165 17.83 18.09 6.65
C GLU A 165 17.54 18.83 5.33
N ARG A 166 17.60 20.17 5.33
CA ARG A 166 17.36 20.95 4.11
C ARG A 166 18.36 20.63 3.02
N ALA A 167 19.64 20.52 3.38
CA ALA A 167 20.72 20.25 2.43
C ALA A 167 20.68 18.82 1.85
N THR A 168 20.16 17.84 2.60
CA THR A 168 20.11 16.44 2.14
C THR A 168 18.81 16.10 1.42
N ARG A 169 17.73 16.85 1.65
CA ARG A 169 16.37 16.53 1.19
C ARG A 169 16.28 16.34 -0.32
N GLU A 170 16.78 17.26 -1.12
CA GLU A 170 16.70 17.19 -2.58
C GLU A 170 17.49 16.00 -3.13
N ALA A 171 18.70 15.78 -2.62
CA ALA A 171 19.54 14.66 -3.03
C ALA A 171 18.92 13.30 -2.67
N LEU A 172 18.22 13.19 -1.53
CA LEU A 172 17.51 11.98 -1.12
C LEU A 172 16.27 11.73 -1.98
N VAL A 173 15.49 12.77 -2.32
CA VAL A 173 14.35 12.65 -3.23
C VAL A 173 14.83 12.15 -4.60
N GLU A 174 15.88 12.73 -5.15
CA GLU A 174 16.48 12.31 -6.42
C GLU A 174 16.97 10.85 -6.37
N ALA A 175 17.68 10.47 -5.31
CA ALA A 175 18.15 9.11 -5.10
C ALA A 175 17.01 8.09 -4.99
N ASN A 176 15.95 8.42 -4.24
CA ASN A 176 14.77 7.57 -4.09
C ASN A 176 14.00 7.39 -5.40
N GLU A 177 13.84 8.46 -6.19
CA GLU A 177 13.23 8.38 -7.52
C GLU A 177 14.08 7.55 -8.50
N ALA A 178 15.41 7.70 -8.46
CA ALA A 178 16.32 6.91 -9.27
C ALA A 178 16.25 5.42 -8.90
N SER A 179 16.20 5.11 -7.61
CA SER A 179 16.00 3.74 -7.10
C SER A 179 14.67 3.14 -7.54
N ALA A 180 13.58 3.90 -7.43
CA ALA A 180 12.26 3.46 -7.88
C ALA A 180 12.19 3.22 -9.39
N ARG A 181 12.86 4.07 -10.20
CA ARG A 181 12.98 3.87 -11.66
C ARG A 181 13.82 2.65 -11.99
N SER A 182 14.93 2.43 -11.28
CA SER A 182 15.78 1.25 -11.40
C SER A 182 15.02 -0.04 -11.12
N SER A 183 14.27 -0.10 -10.02
CA SER A 183 13.46 -1.27 -9.65
C SER A 183 12.37 -1.58 -10.68
N ARG A 184 11.70 -0.55 -11.21
CA ARG A 184 10.70 -0.71 -12.29
C ARG A 184 11.33 -1.27 -13.56
N MET A 185 12.50 -0.75 -13.97
CA MET A 185 13.22 -1.24 -15.15
C MET A 185 13.58 -2.73 -15.05
N VAL A 186 14.03 -3.17 -13.87
CA VAL A 186 14.34 -4.60 -13.63
C VAL A 186 13.05 -5.44 -13.67
N ALA A 187 11.97 -4.97 -13.06
CA ALA A 187 10.69 -5.68 -13.09
C ALA A 187 10.11 -5.78 -14.51
N ASP A 188 10.22 -4.72 -15.32
CA ASP A 188 9.79 -4.73 -16.72
C ASP A 188 10.64 -5.68 -17.56
N ALA A 189 11.96 -5.67 -17.38
CA ALA A 189 12.88 -6.59 -18.04
C ALA A 189 12.60 -8.06 -17.66
N ALA A 190 12.28 -8.32 -16.40
CA ALA A 190 11.94 -9.67 -15.93
C ALA A 190 10.61 -10.16 -16.53
N ARG A 191 9.63 -9.28 -16.75
CA ARG A 191 8.38 -9.62 -17.44
C ARG A 191 8.58 -9.92 -18.93
N ALA A 192 9.57 -9.28 -19.54
CA ALA A 192 9.93 -9.46 -20.95
C ALA A 192 11.19 -10.33 -21.14
N ALA A 193 11.54 -11.19 -20.17
CA ALA A 193 12.82 -11.91 -20.13
C ALA A 193 13.10 -12.71 -21.39
N GLU A 194 12.10 -13.41 -21.94
CA GLU A 194 12.22 -14.19 -23.14
C GLU A 194 12.60 -13.32 -24.36
N ALA A 195 11.94 -12.19 -24.53
CA ALA A 195 12.25 -11.24 -25.61
C ALA A 195 13.63 -10.58 -25.41
N VAL A 196 13.97 -10.24 -24.17
CA VAL A 196 15.28 -9.66 -23.83
C VAL A 196 16.41 -10.61 -24.17
N GLU A 197 16.25 -11.89 -23.88
CA GLU A 197 17.25 -12.93 -24.16
C GLU A 197 17.29 -13.26 -25.66
N ALA A 198 16.15 -13.55 -26.29
CA ALA A 198 16.05 -13.91 -27.69
C ALA A 198 16.57 -12.82 -28.64
N MET A 199 16.39 -11.55 -28.27
CA MET A 199 16.83 -10.41 -29.08
C MET A 199 18.19 -9.85 -28.66
N GLY A 200 18.89 -10.47 -27.71
CA GLY A 200 20.20 -10.02 -27.22
C GLY A 200 20.19 -8.63 -26.57
N MET A 201 19.07 -8.20 -25.96
CA MET A 201 18.89 -6.85 -25.41
C MET A 201 19.57 -6.66 -24.04
N LEU A 202 20.01 -7.74 -23.39
CA LEU A 202 20.55 -7.71 -22.03
C LEU A 202 21.71 -6.71 -21.84
N PRO A 203 22.73 -6.60 -22.73
CA PRO A 203 23.80 -5.63 -22.57
C PRO A 203 23.31 -4.17 -22.57
N ALA A 204 22.35 -3.85 -23.44
CA ALA A 204 21.76 -2.53 -23.54
C ALA A 204 20.94 -2.17 -22.28
N LEU A 205 20.19 -3.13 -21.76
CA LEU A 205 19.41 -3.00 -20.53
C LEU A 205 20.34 -2.80 -19.32
N VAL A 206 21.38 -3.62 -19.17
CA VAL A 206 22.38 -3.49 -18.10
C VAL A 206 23.06 -2.13 -18.19
N GLY A 207 23.42 -1.66 -19.37
CA GLY A 207 24.01 -0.33 -19.56
C GLY A 207 23.06 0.81 -19.15
N ARG A 208 21.77 0.71 -19.44
CA ARG A 208 20.75 1.69 -19.01
C ARG A 208 20.55 1.65 -17.50
N TRP A 209 20.43 0.45 -16.96
CA TRP A 209 20.27 0.23 -15.52
C TRP A 209 21.47 0.73 -14.72
N ALA A 210 22.70 0.43 -15.17
CA ALA A 210 23.93 0.90 -14.52
C ALA A 210 24.01 2.43 -14.49
N ARG A 211 23.64 3.12 -15.57
CA ARG A 211 23.58 4.59 -15.59
C ARG A 211 22.55 5.15 -14.60
N GLN A 212 21.39 4.51 -14.49
CA GLN A 212 20.36 4.93 -13.55
C GLN A 212 20.77 4.67 -12.10
N LEU A 213 21.40 3.52 -11.85
CA LEU A 213 21.96 3.17 -10.54
C LEU A 213 23.07 4.14 -10.13
N ALA A 214 23.98 4.49 -11.05
CA ALA A 214 25.08 5.45 -10.79
C ALA A 214 24.54 6.84 -10.41
N ARG A 215 23.48 7.33 -11.07
CA ARG A 215 22.84 8.60 -10.71
C ARG A 215 22.23 8.55 -9.30
N GLY A 216 21.51 7.47 -8.97
CA GLY A 216 20.96 7.26 -7.63
C GLY A 216 22.06 7.17 -6.57
N ALA A 217 23.13 6.44 -6.84
CA ALA A 217 24.28 6.29 -5.95
C ALA A 217 25.01 7.64 -5.71
N GLU A 218 25.15 8.47 -6.74
CA GLU A 218 25.74 9.80 -6.61
C GLU A 218 24.89 10.73 -5.73
N GLY A 219 23.55 10.75 -5.94
CA GLY A 219 22.61 11.49 -5.08
C GLY A 219 22.69 11.03 -3.63
N LEU A 220 22.68 9.70 -3.41
CA LEU A 220 22.80 9.11 -2.07
C LEU A 220 24.16 9.44 -1.43
N ARG A 221 25.25 9.40 -2.18
CA ARG A 221 26.60 9.74 -1.69
C ARG A 221 26.69 11.19 -1.24
N ARG A 222 26.11 12.14 -2.02
CA ARG A 222 26.03 13.56 -1.64
C ARG A 222 25.22 13.75 -0.37
N ALA A 223 24.03 13.15 -0.30
CA ALA A 223 23.17 13.20 0.88
C ALA A 223 23.89 12.65 2.12
N GLN A 224 24.50 11.46 1.99
CA GLN A 224 25.25 10.83 3.09
C GLN A 224 26.49 11.65 3.49
N GLY A 225 27.19 12.26 2.53
CA GLY A 225 28.32 13.14 2.82
C GLY A 225 27.90 14.32 3.70
N THR A 226 26.85 15.03 3.31
CA THR A 226 26.28 16.14 4.08
C THR A 226 25.78 15.70 5.46
N ALA A 227 25.05 14.57 5.51
CA ALA A 227 24.55 14.01 6.77
C ALA A 227 25.70 13.63 7.72
N ARG A 228 26.77 13.00 7.22
CA ARG A 228 27.96 12.66 8.04
C ARG A 228 28.68 13.90 8.56
N MET A 229 28.82 14.95 7.74
CA MET A 229 29.40 16.21 8.19
C MET A 229 28.56 16.85 9.31
N ALA A 230 27.25 16.89 9.14
CA ALA A 230 26.35 17.40 10.18
C ALA A 230 26.40 16.54 11.45
N GLN A 231 26.47 15.24 11.32
CA GLN A 231 26.61 14.34 12.47
C GLN A 231 27.95 14.54 13.19
N ALA A 232 29.05 14.71 12.47
CA ALA A 232 30.34 15.02 13.04
C ALA A 232 30.32 16.39 13.76
N ALA A 233 29.73 17.42 13.13
CA ALA A 233 29.56 18.74 13.75
C ALA A 233 28.71 18.66 15.03
N THR A 234 27.63 17.91 15.04
CA THR A 234 26.78 17.72 16.22
C THR A 234 27.51 16.94 17.32
N ALA A 235 28.28 15.91 16.98
CA ALA A 235 29.10 15.16 17.93
C ALA A 235 30.18 16.05 18.56
N THR A 236 30.83 16.88 17.74
CA THR A 236 31.82 17.85 18.23
C THR A 236 31.15 18.88 19.16
N LEU A 237 30.00 19.43 18.75
CA LEU A 237 29.23 20.36 19.58
C LEU A 237 28.84 19.71 20.92
N PHE A 238 28.47 18.43 20.92
CA PHE A 238 28.15 17.68 22.14
C PHE A 238 29.36 17.60 23.08
N GLY A 239 30.55 17.29 22.57
CA GLY A 239 31.81 17.32 23.36
C GLY A 239 32.16 18.70 23.90
N VAL A 240 32.02 19.75 23.08
CA VAL A 240 32.25 21.15 23.48
C VAL A 240 31.22 21.58 24.54
N ALA A 241 29.94 21.18 24.39
CA ALA A 241 28.93 21.49 25.36
C ALA A 241 29.14 20.79 26.71
N GLN A 242 29.69 19.57 26.71
CA GLN A 242 30.08 18.93 27.98
C GLN A 242 31.23 19.68 28.69
N GLY A 243 32.27 20.02 27.96
CA GLY A 243 33.37 20.85 28.51
C GLY A 243 32.89 22.23 28.96
N GLY A 244 32.01 22.85 28.18
CA GLY A 244 31.40 24.13 28.51
C GLY A 244 30.53 24.09 29.76
N ALA A 245 29.78 23.00 29.97
CA ALA A 245 28.98 22.81 31.20
C ALA A 245 29.88 22.72 32.45
N VAL A 246 31.05 22.07 32.32
CA VAL A 246 32.05 22.08 33.40
C VAL A 246 32.58 23.51 33.68
N ALA A 247 32.91 24.24 32.59
CA ALA A 247 33.40 25.63 32.73
C ALA A 247 32.35 26.55 33.37
N VAL A 248 31.08 26.46 32.98
CA VAL A 248 29.97 27.19 33.60
C VAL A 248 29.86 26.85 35.09
N GLY A 249 29.98 25.56 35.44
CA GLY A 249 29.94 25.14 36.84
C GLY A 249 31.09 25.69 37.66
N VAL A 250 32.31 25.74 37.10
CA VAL A 250 33.48 26.37 37.77
C VAL A 250 33.25 27.87 37.96
N LEU A 251 32.77 28.59 36.92
CA LEU A 251 32.48 30.03 37.03
C LEU A 251 31.44 30.33 38.12
N VAL A 252 30.37 29.53 38.20
CA VAL A 252 29.34 29.66 39.24
C VAL A 252 29.93 29.50 40.65
N ILE A 253 30.89 28.60 40.84
CA ILE A 253 31.56 28.41 42.13
C ILE A 253 32.46 29.61 42.45
N VAL A 254 33.23 30.11 41.47
CA VAL A 254 34.13 31.24 41.64
C VAL A 254 33.40 32.54 41.96
N GLU A 255 32.19 32.73 41.39
CA GLU A 255 31.34 33.90 41.69
C GLU A 255 30.59 33.79 43.04
N GLY A 256 30.92 32.78 43.85
CA GLY A 256 30.33 32.61 45.20
C GLY A 256 28.94 31.96 45.19
N GLY A 257 28.56 31.37 44.06
CA GLY A 257 27.35 30.54 44.00
C GLY A 257 27.49 29.28 44.88
N SER A 258 26.44 28.89 45.53
CA SER A 258 26.38 27.76 46.48
C SER A 258 26.44 26.36 45.80
N SER A 259 26.85 26.27 44.53
CA SER A 259 27.02 24.98 43.84
C SER A 259 28.27 24.28 44.34
N ILE A 260 28.10 23.42 45.27
CA ILE A 260 29.08 22.43 45.69
C ILE A 260 29.49 21.58 44.46
N GLY A 261 30.71 21.00 44.45
CA GLY A 261 31.28 20.29 43.28
C GLY A 261 30.39 19.27 42.55
N TYR A 262 29.34 18.72 43.23
CA TYR A 262 28.35 17.88 42.60
C TYR A 262 27.37 18.64 41.69
N GLY A 263 27.22 19.96 41.79
CA GLY A 263 26.45 20.77 40.85
C GLY A 263 27.10 20.81 39.44
N ILE A 264 28.44 20.75 39.37
CA ILE A 264 29.16 20.61 38.10
C ILE A 264 28.79 19.28 37.41
N LEU A 265 28.80 18.18 38.18
CA LEU A 265 28.46 16.86 37.68
C LEU A 265 26.99 16.81 37.21
N ALA A 266 26.07 17.40 37.99
CA ALA A 266 24.67 17.52 37.59
C ALA A 266 24.52 18.33 36.31
N GLY A 267 25.16 19.49 36.21
CA GLY A 267 25.17 20.35 35.00
C GLY A 267 25.69 19.62 33.76
N LEU A 268 26.79 18.88 33.89
CA LEU A 268 27.38 18.06 32.82
C LEU A 268 26.39 16.99 32.33
N LEU A 269 25.88 16.17 33.25
CA LEU A 269 25.00 15.04 32.91
C LEU A 269 23.66 15.48 32.34
N LEU A 270 23.05 16.52 32.92
CA LEU A 270 21.77 17.04 32.48
C LEU A 270 21.87 17.79 31.16
N THR A 271 22.94 18.57 30.94
CA THR A 271 23.19 19.22 29.63
C THR A 271 23.32 18.18 28.52
N ALA A 272 24.03 17.08 28.77
CA ALA A 272 24.13 15.98 27.83
C ALA A 272 22.75 15.40 27.47
N ARG A 273 21.89 15.21 28.47
CA ARG A 273 20.52 14.71 28.28
C ARG A 273 19.60 15.69 27.55
N VAL A 274 19.73 16.98 27.80
CA VAL A 274 18.97 18.03 27.07
C VAL A 274 19.35 18.03 25.60
N MET A 275 20.63 17.80 25.25
CA MET A 275 21.11 17.82 23.87
C MET A 275 20.80 16.54 23.09
N GLU A 276 20.61 15.40 23.75
CA GLU A 276 20.42 14.10 23.11
C GLU A 276 19.31 14.07 22.05
N PRO A 277 18.09 14.60 22.28
CA PRO A 277 17.04 14.68 21.27
C PRO A 277 17.46 15.44 20.01
N PHE A 278 18.15 16.55 20.18
CA PHE A 278 18.54 17.42 19.06
C PHE A 278 19.59 16.80 18.15
N SER A 279 20.41 15.87 18.66
CA SER A 279 21.36 15.11 17.87
C SER A 279 20.69 14.12 16.91
N ARG A 280 19.44 13.72 17.20
CA ARG A 280 18.65 12.75 16.40
C ARG A 280 17.68 13.42 15.45
N VAL A 281 17.51 14.75 15.53
CA VAL A 281 16.50 15.51 14.78
C VAL A 281 16.57 15.22 13.28
N GLY A 282 17.74 15.21 12.67
CA GLY A 282 17.88 15.02 11.22
C GLY A 282 17.29 13.71 10.71
N SER A 283 17.66 12.57 11.31
CA SER A 283 17.18 11.25 10.87
C SER A 283 15.71 10.99 11.22
N GLN A 284 15.25 11.46 12.38
CA GLN A 284 13.87 11.25 12.83
C GLN A 284 12.87 12.10 12.04
N PHE A 285 13.24 13.31 11.62
CA PHE A 285 12.38 14.17 10.80
C PHE A 285 12.15 13.62 9.41
N GLU A 286 13.16 12.99 8.80
CA GLU A 286 13.04 12.34 7.49
C GLU A 286 12.01 11.21 7.53
N ASP A 287 12.14 10.31 8.48
CA ASP A 287 11.21 9.18 8.65
C ASP A 287 9.80 9.67 9.01
N ALA A 288 9.69 10.70 9.85
CA ALA A 288 8.40 11.32 10.17
C ALA A 288 7.76 12.02 8.97
N ALA A 289 8.57 12.70 8.14
CA ALA A 289 8.10 13.34 6.91
C ALA A 289 7.65 12.29 5.87
N ALA A 290 8.40 11.20 5.71
CA ALA A 290 8.04 10.08 4.85
C ALA A 290 6.73 9.42 5.31
N ALA A 291 6.58 9.18 6.60
CA ALA A 291 5.35 8.63 7.19
C ALA A 291 4.13 9.56 6.98
N ARG A 292 4.31 10.89 7.16
CA ARG A 292 3.26 11.88 6.88
C ARG A 292 2.88 11.92 5.41
N ALA A 293 3.86 11.85 4.50
CA ALA A 293 3.61 11.83 3.08
C ALA A 293 2.87 10.56 2.64
N ALA A 294 3.27 9.40 3.16
CA ALA A 294 2.59 8.12 2.97
C ALA A 294 1.14 8.18 3.49
N TRP A 295 0.94 8.71 4.72
CA TRP A 295 -0.39 8.91 5.29
C TRP A 295 -1.28 9.77 4.41
N ARG A 296 -0.79 10.92 3.91
CA ARG A 296 -1.54 11.81 3.00
C ARG A 296 -1.91 11.14 1.68
N ARG A 297 -1.07 10.22 1.16
CA ARG A 297 -1.40 9.45 -0.05
C ARG A 297 -2.50 8.42 0.23
N LEU A 298 -2.40 7.69 1.34
CA LEU A 298 -3.44 6.76 1.78
C LEU A 298 -4.76 7.48 2.07
N ASP A 299 -4.71 8.63 2.73
CA ASP A 299 -5.88 9.45 3.03
C ASP A 299 -6.58 9.93 1.75
N ARG A 300 -5.83 10.42 0.77
CA ARG A 300 -6.38 10.79 -0.54
C ARG A 300 -7.00 9.60 -1.28
N LEU A 301 -6.38 8.43 -1.20
CA LEU A 301 -6.89 7.21 -1.81
C LEU A 301 -8.23 6.80 -1.17
N LEU A 302 -8.31 6.82 0.14
CA LEU A 302 -9.53 6.49 0.90
C LEU A 302 -10.60 7.59 0.77
N ALA A 303 -10.22 8.87 0.80
CA ALA A 303 -11.16 9.98 0.61
C ALA A 303 -11.76 10.00 -0.80
N ALA A 304 -10.95 9.65 -1.80
CA ALA A 304 -11.43 9.50 -3.15
C ALA A 304 -12.37 8.30 -3.31
N ASP A 305 -12.21 7.24 -2.49
CA ASP A 305 -13.12 6.11 -2.41
C ASP A 305 -14.42 6.47 -1.68
N GLU A 306 -14.33 7.20 -0.58
CA GLU A 306 -15.48 7.72 0.18
C GLU A 306 -16.26 8.81 -0.59
N ALA A 307 -15.58 9.61 -1.43
CA ALA A 307 -16.20 10.67 -2.23
C ALA A 307 -16.79 10.16 -3.56
N ALA A 308 -16.39 8.99 -4.03
CA ALA A 308 -17.13 8.34 -5.08
C ALA A 308 -18.56 8.13 -4.55
N PRO A 309 -19.61 8.61 -5.24
CA PRO A 309 -20.96 8.26 -4.84
C PRO A 309 -21.02 6.72 -4.90
N VAL A 310 -20.83 6.10 -3.75
CA VAL A 310 -21.18 4.70 -3.59
C VAL A 310 -22.70 4.74 -3.62
N PRO A 311 -23.34 4.38 -4.74
CA PRO A 311 -24.75 4.09 -4.71
C PRO A 311 -24.87 3.10 -3.58
N ALA A 312 -25.84 3.26 -2.70
CA ALA A 312 -26.03 2.33 -1.60
C ALA A 312 -26.05 0.93 -2.21
N MET A 313 -24.89 0.23 -2.13
CA MET A 313 -24.77 -1.12 -2.69
C MET A 313 -25.80 -1.97 -1.98
N ARG A 314 -26.76 -2.50 -2.74
CA ARG A 314 -27.88 -3.28 -2.22
C ARG A 314 -27.79 -4.68 -2.79
N ALA A 315 -28.08 -5.65 -1.98
CA ALA A 315 -28.45 -6.96 -2.45
C ALA A 315 -29.87 -6.85 -3.04
N PHE A 316 -30.02 -7.28 -4.27
CA PHE A 316 -31.30 -7.32 -4.95
C PHE A 316 -31.77 -8.78 -5.08
N PRO A 317 -33.03 -9.02 -5.37
CA PRO A 317 -33.52 -10.38 -5.67
C PRO A 317 -32.70 -11.03 -6.81
N CYS A 318 -32.68 -12.37 -6.82
CA CYS A 318 -31.99 -13.11 -7.88
C CYS A 318 -32.47 -12.65 -9.26
N PRO A 319 -31.61 -12.14 -10.14
CA PRO A 319 -32.02 -11.59 -11.42
C PRO A 319 -32.46 -12.71 -12.40
N GLU A 320 -33.35 -12.37 -13.32
CA GLU A 320 -33.69 -13.20 -14.46
C GLU A 320 -32.63 -13.11 -15.57
N GLY A 321 -31.93 -11.97 -15.64
CA GLY A 321 -30.85 -11.76 -16.58
C GLY A 321 -31.18 -10.80 -17.72
N ARG A 322 -32.22 -9.97 -17.59
CA ARG A 322 -32.56 -8.91 -18.56
C ARG A 322 -31.66 -7.69 -18.36
N LEU A 323 -30.82 -7.43 -19.35
CA LEU A 323 -29.93 -6.26 -19.38
C LEU A 323 -30.54 -5.17 -20.27
N VAL A 324 -30.61 -3.94 -19.74
CA VAL A 324 -31.08 -2.75 -20.47
C VAL A 324 -30.01 -1.66 -20.37
N VAL A 325 -29.62 -1.11 -21.51
CA VAL A 325 -28.65 -0.01 -21.64
C VAL A 325 -29.36 1.18 -22.24
N GLU A 326 -29.36 2.30 -21.54
CA GLU A 326 -30.08 3.49 -21.93
C GLU A 326 -29.13 4.68 -22.07
N HIS A 327 -29.01 5.20 -23.31
CA HIS A 327 -28.30 6.43 -23.67
C HIS A 327 -26.88 6.52 -23.12
N VAL A 328 -26.14 5.41 -23.05
CA VAL A 328 -24.80 5.36 -22.46
C VAL A 328 -23.79 6.11 -23.32
N THR A 329 -23.18 7.13 -22.73
CA THR A 329 -22.09 7.91 -23.33
C THR A 329 -20.88 7.90 -22.40
N LEU A 330 -19.69 7.64 -22.96
CA LEU A 330 -18.42 7.62 -22.22
C LEU A 330 -17.35 8.46 -22.94
N VAL A 331 -16.81 9.43 -22.19
CA VAL A 331 -15.69 10.29 -22.62
C VAL A 331 -14.56 10.15 -21.60
N PHE A 332 -13.37 9.80 -22.05
CA PHE A 332 -12.21 9.81 -21.16
C PHE A 332 -11.65 11.23 -20.96
N PRO A 333 -11.10 11.56 -19.77
CA PRO A 333 -10.46 12.83 -19.53
C PRO A 333 -9.37 13.13 -20.57
N GLY A 334 -9.46 14.29 -21.24
CA GLY A 334 -8.51 14.69 -22.28
C GLY A 334 -8.79 14.14 -23.68
N ALA A 335 -9.80 13.28 -23.86
CA ALA A 335 -10.19 12.81 -25.18
C ALA A 335 -11.05 13.83 -25.91
N ALA A 336 -10.76 14.10 -27.20
CA ALA A 336 -11.52 15.03 -28.04
C ALA A 336 -12.86 14.46 -28.49
N ARG A 337 -13.07 13.14 -28.42
CA ARG A 337 -14.29 12.47 -28.88
C ARG A 337 -14.74 11.42 -27.87
N PRO A 338 -16.06 11.19 -27.72
CA PRO A 338 -16.56 10.10 -26.89
C PRO A 338 -16.12 8.73 -27.44
N LEU A 339 -15.72 7.83 -26.55
CA LEU A 339 -15.44 6.44 -26.89
C LEU A 339 -16.74 5.64 -27.10
N LEU A 340 -17.78 5.94 -26.31
CA LEU A 340 -19.13 5.42 -26.49
C LEU A 340 -20.08 6.61 -26.61
N ARG A 341 -21.01 6.56 -27.56
CA ARG A 341 -21.91 7.65 -27.87
C ARG A 341 -23.34 7.14 -28.02
N ASP A 342 -24.20 7.50 -27.10
CA ASP A 342 -25.63 7.20 -27.11
C ASP A 342 -25.93 5.71 -27.36
N VAL A 343 -25.25 4.83 -26.63
CA VAL A 343 -25.40 3.40 -26.76
C VAL A 343 -26.69 2.95 -26.12
N ASN A 344 -27.55 2.29 -26.91
CA ASN A 344 -28.80 1.71 -26.48
C ASN A 344 -28.80 0.22 -26.81
N LEU A 345 -29.17 -0.67 -25.85
CA LEU A 345 -29.17 -2.12 -26.03
C LEU A 345 -30.14 -2.79 -25.04
N VAL A 346 -30.92 -3.73 -25.53
CA VAL A 346 -31.71 -4.62 -24.68
C VAL A 346 -31.32 -6.06 -24.98
N VAL A 347 -31.04 -6.83 -23.94
CA VAL A 347 -30.70 -8.27 -24.00
C VAL A 347 -31.57 -8.99 -22.99
N GLY A 348 -32.37 -9.96 -23.45
CA GLY A 348 -33.22 -10.79 -22.62
C GLY A 348 -32.54 -12.08 -22.15
N PRO A 349 -33.17 -12.82 -21.21
CA PRO A 349 -32.72 -14.15 -20.82
C PRO A 349 -32.66 -15.10 -22.04
N GLY A 350 -31.51 -15.79 -22.18
CA GLY A 350 -31.29 -16.70 -23.30
C GLY A 350 -30.83 -16.05 -24.61
N ASP A 351 -30.82 -14.71 -24.69
CA ASP A 351 -30.29 -14.01 -25.86
C ASP A 351 -28.79 -14.18 -26.00
N VAL A 352 -28.30 -14.30 -27.22
CA VAL A 352 -26.89 -14.34 -27.57
C VAL A 352 -26.57 -13.14 -28.47
N VAL A 353 -25.80 -12.20 -27.96
CA VAL A 353 -25.39 -10.98 -28.66
C VAL A 353 -23.89 -10.97 -28.89
N ALA A 354 -23.48 -10.88 -30.13
CA ALA A 354 -22.08 -10.70 -30.51
C ALA A 354 -21.77 -9.22 -30.78
N LEU A 355 -20.68 -8.72 -30.21
CA LEU A 355 -20.16 -7.39 -30.45
C LEU A 355 -18.96 -7.46 -31.41
N ALA A 356 -19.12 -6.93 -32.60
CA ALA A 356 -18.09 -6.82 -33.62
C ALA A 356 -17.59 -5.36 -33.74
N GLY A 357 -16.44 -5.14 -34.35
CA GLY A 357 -15.89 -3.82 -34.62
C GLY A 357 -14.36 -3.79 -34.62
N PRO A 358 -13.75 -2.74 -35.16
CA PRO A 358 -12.28 -2.68 -35.27
C PRO A 358 -11.60 -2.67 -33.91
N PRO A 359 -10.30 -3.01 -33.85
CA PRO A 359 -9.50 -2.83 -32.62
C PRO A 359 -9.58 -1.40 -32.14
N GLY A 360 -9.70 -1.20 -30.81
CA GLY A 360 -9.81 0.13 -30.21
C GLY A 360 -11.19 0.80 -30.32
N SER A 361 -12.21 0.16 -30.90
CA SER A 361 -13.57 0.75 -31.00
C SER A 361 -14.29 0.87 -29.65
N GLY A 362 -13.79 0.28 -28.56
CA GLY A 362 -14.40 0.38 -27.24
C GLY A 362 -15.19 -0.84 -26.78
N LYS A 363 -15.12 -1.99 -27.47
CA LYS A 363 -15.85 -3.24 -27.12
C LYS A 363 -15.58 -3.68 -25.69
N SER A 364 -14.32 -3.85 -25.30
CA SER A 364 -13.94 -4.23 -23.93
C SER A 364 -14.36 -3.18 -22.90
N THR A 365 -14.34 -1.90 -23.28
CA THR A 365 -14.81 -0.81 -22.43
C THR A 365 -16.33 -0.89 -22.25
N LEU A 366 -17.08 -1.17 -23.32
CA LEU A 366 -18.52 -1.37 -23.24
C LEU A 366 -18.84 -2.53 -22.27
N LEU A 367 -18.18 -3.69 -22.37
CA LEU A 367 -18.39 -4.78 -21.41
C LEU A 367 -18.14 -4.37 -19.96
N ARG A 368 -17.11 -3.53 -19.70
CA ARG A 368 -16.85 -2.98 -18.35
C ARG A 368 -17.96 -2.02 -17.88
N VAL A 369 -18.52 -1.23 -18.79
CA VAL A 369 -19.66 -0.34 -18.49
C VAL A 369 -20.91 -1.18 -18.18
N LEU A 370 -21.18 -2.25 -18.94
CA LEU A 370 -22.30 -3.16 -18.69
C LEU A 370 -22.22 -3.79 -17.29
N LEU A 371 -21.02 -4.07 -16.81
CA LEU A 371 -20.76 -4.57 -15.44
C LEU A 371 -20.81 -3.49 -14.35
N GLY A 372 -20.93 -2.21 -14.73
CA GLY A 372 -20.78 -1.10 -13.81
C GLY A 372 -19.35 -0.96 -13.23
N LEU A 373 -18.33 -1.59 -13.84
CA LEU A 373 -16.92 -1.45 -13.47
C LEU A 373 -16.33 -0.12 -13.95
N GLN A 374 -16.90 0.43 -15.03
CA GLN A 374 -16.57 1.72 -15.60
C GLN A 374 -17.84 2.57 -15.59
N GLY A 375 -17.77 3.74 -14.92
CA GLY A 375 -18.88 4.70 -14.94
C GLY A 375 -19.02 5.35 -16.31
N SER A 376 -20.27 5.62 -16.71
CA SER A 376 -20.63 6.44 -17.86
C SER A 376 -20.68 7.93 -17.50
N ASN A 377 -20.51 8.82 -18.50
CA ASN A 377 -20.72 10.27 -18.32
C ASN A 377 -22.21 10.63 -18.43
N ALA A 378 -22.97 9.84 -19.18
CA ALA A 378 -24.43 9.96 -19.30
C ALA A 378 -25.03 8.58 -19.58
N GLY A 379 -26.30 8.40 -19.24
CA GLY A 379 -27.02 7.14 -19.38
C GLY A 379 -26.67 6.13 -18.30
N GLU A 380 -27.44 5.05 -18.23
CA GLU A 380 -27.30 3.99 -17.21
C GLU A 380 -27.45 2.60 -17.81
N VAL A 381 -26.99 1.60 -17.07
CA VAL A 381 -27.13 0.17 -17.38
C VAL A 381 -27.90 -0.49 -16.26
N PHE A 382 -28.96 -1.19 -16.61
CA PHE A 382 -29.86 -1.87 -15.67
C PHE A 382 -29.82 -3.39 -15.86
N LEU A 383 -29.73 -4.12 -14.77
CA LEU A 383 -29.98 -5.55 -14.72
C LEU A 383 -31.30 -5.76 -13.95
N ASP A 384 -32.33 -6.25 -14.66
CA ASP A 384 -33.71 -6.41 -14.14
C ASP A 384 -34.26 -5.16 -13.44
N GLY A 385 -34.07 -3.98 -14.06
CA GLY A 385 -34.54 -2.69 -13.56
C GLY A 385 -33.70 -2.05 -12.48
N HIS A 386 -32.59 -2.70 -12.05
CA HIS A 386 -31.67 -2.17 -11.06
C HIS A 386 -30.34 -1.77 -11.73
N ALA A 387 -29.87 -0.53 -11.52
CA ALA A 387 -28.63 -0.06 -12.09
C ALA A 387 -27.44 -0.93 -11.66
N THR A 388 -26.66 -1.44 -12.63
CA THR A 388 -25.53 -2.35 -12.35
C THR A 388 -24.48 -1.73 -11.44
N ALA A 389 -24.38 -0.40 -11.42
CA ALA A 389 -23.51 0.34 -10.50
C ALA A 389 -23.98 0.31 -9.04
N GLN A 390 -25.25 0.04 -8.77
CA GLN A 390 -25.86 0.01 -7.42
C GLN A 390 -25.85 -1.38 -6.77
N TRP A 391 -25.52 -2.41 -7.53
CA TRP A 391 -25.44 -3.77 -7.00
C TRP A 391 -24.23 -3.92 -6.06
N ASP A 392 -24.43 -4.63 -4.94
CA ASP A 392 -23.30 -5.15 -4.19
C ASP A 392 -22.46 -6.06 -5.08
N ARG A 393 -21.14 -5.84 -5.11
CA ARG A 393 -20.23 -6.56 -6.02
C ARG A 393 -20.17 -8.05 -5.74
N THR A 394 -20.26 -8.45 -4.48
CA THR A 394 -20.23 -9.85 -4.06
C THR A 394 -21.52 -10.54 -4.47
N ASP A 395 -22.64 -9.84 -4.37
CA ASP A 395 -23.95 -10.34 -4.77
C ASP A 395 -24.07 -10.43 -6.30
N LEU A 396 -23.75 -9.34 -7.02
CA LEU A 396 -23.74 -9.33 -8.49
C LEU A 396 -22.87 -10.45 -9.06
N ALA A 397 -21.70 -10.69 -8.46
CA ALA A 397 -20.77 -11.72 -8.90
C ALA A 397 -21.34 -13.14 -8.88
N ARG A 398 -22.37 -13.42 -8.07
CA ARG A 398 -23.07 -14.71 -8.06
C ARG A 398 -23.93 -14.91 -9.31
N HIS A 399 -24.41 -13.82 -9.89
CA HIS A 399 -25.37 -13.82 -10.99
C HIS A 399 -24.75 -13.48 -12.34
N VAL A 400 -23.54 -12.95 -12.35
CA VAL A 400 -22.85 -12.50 -13.57
C VAL A 400 -21.51 -13.22 -13.73
N GLY A 401 -21.26 -13.72 -14.95
CA GLY A 401 -19.97 -14.25 -15.38
C GLY A 401 -19.21 -13.24 -16.23
N TYR A 402 -17.90 -13.12 -16.02
CA TYR A 402 -17.06 -12.22 -16.80
C TYR A 402 -15.73 -12.87 -17.19
N LEU A 403 -15.41 -12.81 -18.47
CA LEU A 403 -14.10 -13.13 -19.02
C LEU A 403 -13.47 -11.86 -19.60
N PRO A 404 -12.38 -11.31 -19.03
CA PRO A 404 -11.63 -10.24 -19.65
C PRO A 404 -10.75 -10.73 -20.80
N GLN A 405 -10.32 -9.82 -21.68
CA GLN A 405 -9.46 -10.10 -22.81
C GLN A 405 -8.10 -10.73 -22.41
N ASP A 406 -7.52 -10.30 -21.30
CA ASP A 406 -6.31 -10.90 -20.70
C ASP A 406 -6.70 -11.56 -19.37
N PRO A 407 -6.92 -12.87 -19.35
CA PRO A 407 -7.39 -13.57 -18.16
C PRO A 407 -6.25 -13.79 -17.17
N MET A 408 -6.17 -12.92 -16.16
CA MET A 408 -5.30 -13.12 -15.00
C MET A 408 -5.94 -14.13 -14.04
N LEU A 409 -5.15 -15.10 -13.62
CA LEU A 409 -5.51 -16.04 -12.56
C LEU A 409 -4.71 -15.71 -11.31
N ALA A 410 -5.39 -15.61 -10.18
CA ALA A 410 -4.74 -15.42 -8.89
C ALA A 410 -3.96 -16.70 -8.50
N GLU A 411 -2.98 -16.55 -7.63
CA GLU A 411 -2.22 -17.68 -7.09
C GLU A 411 -3.14 -18.57 -6.25
N GLY A 412 -3.05 -19.88 -6.44
CA GLY A 412 -3.89 -20.88 -5.80
C GLY A 412 -3.96 -22.18 -6.61
N THR A 413 -4.98 -23.00 -6.40
CA THR A 413 -5.27 -24.20 -7.20
C THR A 413 -6.20 -23.87 -8.37
N ILE A 414 -6.26 -24.75 -9.36
CA ILE A 414 -7.22 -24.64 -10.46
C ILE A 414 -8.68 -24.65 -9.93
N ALA A 415 -8.96 -25.47 -8.92
CA ALA A 415 -10.28 -25.50 -8.29
C ALA A 415 -10.66 -24.15 -7.69
N GLU A 416 -9.76 -23.56 -6.90
CA GLU A 416 -9.94 -22.22 -6.31
C GLU A 416 -10.08 -21.13 -7.39
N ALA A 417 -9.29 -21.21 -8.45
CA ALA A 417 -9.37 -20.25 -9.55
C ALA A 417 -10.71 -20.31 -10.28
N ILE A 418 -11.27 -21.49 -10.51
CA ILE A 418 -12.61 -21.69 -11.10
C ILE A 418 -13.69 -21.21 -10.14
N ALA A 419 -13.59 -21.56 -8.85
CA ALA A 419 -14.52 -21.20 -7.79
C ALA A 419 -14.36 -19.76 -7.29
N ARG A 420 -13.66 -18.89 -8.03
CA ARG A 420 -13.50 -17.46 -7.71
C ARG A 420 -12.85 -17.19 -6.34
N LEU A 421 -11.91 -18.06 -5.94
CA LEU A 421 -11.17 -18.04 -4.66
C LEU A 421 -12.05 -18.30 -3.43
N GLU A 422 -13.14 -19.06 -3.56
CA GLU A 422 -13.87 -19.57 -2.42
C GLU A 422 -12.97 -20.47 -1.55
N GLU A 423 -13.02 -20.31 -0.23
CA GLU A 423 -12.20 -21.10 0.72
C GLU A 423 -12.53 -22.58 0.67
N THR A 424 -13.80 -22.92 0.41
CA THR A 424 -14.30 -24.29 0.29
C THR A 424 -15.05 -24.46 -1.03
N PRO A 425 -14.34 -24.67 -2.16
CA PRO A 425 -14.96 -24.82 -3.47
C PRO A 425 -15.93 -26.01 -3.52
N ASP A 426 -17.12 -25.81 -4.07
CA ASP A 426 -18.02 -26.94 -4.41
C ASP A 426 -17.43 -27.72 -5.59
N ALA A 427 -16.91 -28.90 -5.31
CA ALA A 427 -16.28 -29.77 -6.29
C ALA A 427 -17.22 -30.12 -7.45
N ALA A 428 -18.52 -30.32 -7.21
CA ALA A 428 -19.49 -30.64 -8.24
C ALA A 428 -19.70 -29.44 -9.19
N ALA A 429 -19.81 -28.22 -8.63
CA ALA A 429 -19.94 -26.99 -9.40
C ALA A 429 -18.67 -26.69 -10.21
N VAL A 430 -17.46 -26.89 -9.63
CA VAL A 430 -16.18 -26.75 -10.31
C VAL A 430 -16.09 -27.70 -11.51
N ILE A 431 -16.42 -28.98 -11.33
CA ILE A 431 -16.42 -29.98 -12.42
C ILE A 431 -17.43 -29.61 -13.50
N ALA A 432 -18.64 -29.18 -13.13
CA ALA A 432 -19.66 -28.76 -14.08
C ALA A 432 -19.21 -27.56 -14.90
N ALA A 433 -18.62 -26.54 -14.28
CA ALA A 433 -18.08 -25.37 -14.96
C ALA A 433 -16.90 -25.73 -15.89
N ALA A 434 -15.98 -26.58 -15.43
CA ALA A 434 -14.85 -27.06 -16.25
C ALA A 434 -15.32 -27.89 -17.45
N ARG A 435 -16.37 -28.70 -17.30
CA ARG A 435 -16.96 -29.47 -18.39
C ARG A 435 -17.61 -28.54 -19.41
N LEU A 436 -18.40 -27.58 -18.96
CA LEU A 436 -19.10 -26.62 -19.83
C LEU A 436 -18.10 -25.77 -20.64
N ALA A 437 -16.98 -25.36 -20.02
CA ALA A 437 -15.93 -24.59 -20.67
C ALA A 437 -14.92 -25.43 -21.51
N GLY A 438 -15.14 -26.75 -21.65
CA GLY A 438 -14.21 -27.64 -22.37
C GLY A 438 -12.84 -27.80 -21.72
N ALA A 439 -12.73 -27.51 -20.39
CA ALA A 439 -11.46 -27.56 -19.66
C ALA A 439 -11.13 -28.95 -19.08
N MET A 440 -12.11 -29.88 -19.02
CA MET A 440 -11.97 -31.17 -18.34
C MET A 440 -10.78 -32.00 -18.85
N ARG A 441 -10.63 -32.15 -20.18
CA ARG A 441 -9.54 -32.94 -20.78
C ARG A 441 -8.19 -32.33 -20.42
N MET A 442 -8.08 -31.02 -20.48
CA MET A 442 -6.86 -30.29 -20.13
C MET A 442 -6.51 -30.47 -18.64
N VAL A 443 -7.48 -30.31 -17.75
CA VAL A 443 -7.27 -30.48 -16.29
C VAL A 443 -6.90 -31.92 -15.93
N ALA A 444 -7.55 -32.91 -16.56
CA ALA A 444 -7.22 -34.33 -16.36
C ALA A 444 -5.81 -34.70 -16.83
N GLY A 445 -5.24 -33.96 -17.78
CA GLY A 445 -3.85 -34.14 -18.24
C GLY A 445 -2.80 -33.51 -17.33
N LEU A 446 -3.18 -32.75 -16.31
CA LEU A 446 -2.25 -32.15 -15.37
C LEU A 446 -1.92 -33.11 -14.22
N PRO A 447 -0.68 -33.10 -13.68
CA PRO A 447 -0.23 -34.08 -12.67
C PRO A 447 -1.10 -34.15 -11.41
N GLN A 448 -1.71 -33.05 -11.02
CA GLN A 448 -2.56 -32.96 -9.80
C GLN A 448 -4.01 -32.61 -10.15
N GLY A 449 -4.41 -32.62 -11.43
CA GLY A 449 -5.75 -32.27 -11.86
C GLY A 449 -6.20 -30.90 -11.35
N PHE A 450 -7.36 -30.83 -10.70
CA PHE A 450 -7.90 -29.61 -10.11
C PHE A 450 -7.07 -29.06 -8.93
N ALA A 451 -6.26 -29.88 -8.26
CA ALA A 451 -5.37 -29.47 -7.19
C ALA A 451 -4.05 -28.87 -7.70
N THR A 452 -3.82 -28.83 -9.03
CA THR A 452 -2.64 -28.21 -9.63
C THR A 452 -2.56 -26.76 -9.23
N ARG A 453 -1.43 -26.34 -8.64
CA ARG A 453 -1.21 -24.96 -8.22
C ARG A 453 -0.87 -24.08 -9.43
N ILE A 454 -1.47 -22.91 -9.45
CA ILE A 454 -1.27 -21.85 -10.44
C ILE A 454 -0.49 -20.72 -9.75
N GLY A 455 0.56 -20.24 -10.39
CA GLY A 455 1.42 -19.18 -9.87
C GLY A 455 2.89 -19.56 -9.86
N GLY A 456 3.79 -18.58 -9.76
CA GLY A 456 5.23 -18.79 -9.80
C GLY A 456 5.76 -19.26 -11.17
N ARG A 457 6.78 -20.14 -11.18
CA ARG A 457 7.43 -20.67 -12.41
C ARG A 457 6.62 -21.76 -13.13
N ALA A 458 5.68 -22.43 -12.49
CA ALA A 458 4.81 -23.44 -13.07
C ALA A 458 3.54 -22.77 -13.63
N GLY A 459 3.65 -22.15 -14.79
CA GLY A 459 2.54 -21.44 -15.41
C GLY A 459 1.76 -22.32 -16.38
N LEU A 460 0.43 -22.15 -16.39
CA LEU A 460 -0.41 -22.64 -17.48
C LEU A 460 -0.06 -21.91 -18.78
N SER A 461 -0.13 -22.60 -19.93
CA SER A 461 -0.08 -21.93 -21.24
C SER A 461 -1.23 -20.94 -21.39
N MET A 462 -1.12 -19.99 -22.36
CA MET A 462 -2.19 -19.00 -22.60
C MET A 462 -3.54 -19.69 -22.87
N GLY A 463 -3.57 -20.74 -23.72
CA GLY A 463 -4.78 -21.50 -24.01
C GLY A 463 -5.34 -22.24 -22.77
N GLN A 464 -4.47 -22.78 -21.91
CA GLN A 464 -4.88 -23.41 -20.66
C GLN A 464 -5.48 -22.38 -19.69
N ARG A 465 -4.84 -21.21 -19.56
CA ARG A 465 -5.38 -20.09 -18.76
C ARG A 465 -6.74 -19.63 -19.25
N GLN A 466 -6.89 -19.52 -20.57
CA GLN A 466 -8.16 -19.16 -21.20
C GLN A 466 -9.28 -20.15 -20.83
N ARG A 467 -9.02 -21.46 -20.90
CA ARG A 467 -10.01 -22.50 -20.55
C ARG A 467 -10.40 -22.46 -19.07
N VAL A 468 -9.43 -22.23 -18.16
CA VAL A 468 -9.71 -22.06 -16.71
C VAL A 468 -10.52 -20.78 -16.46
N ALA A 469 -10.19 -19.69 -17.14
CA ALA A 469 -10.92 -18.43 -17.01
C ALA A 469 -12.34 -18.49 -17.57
N LEU A 470 -12.55 -19.24 -18.67
CA LEU A 470 -13.88 -19.55 -19.17
C LEU A 470 -14.70 -20.35 -18.15
N ALA A 471 -14.09 -21.39 -17.53
CA ALA A 471 -14.74 -22.15 -16.48
C ALA A 471 -15.12 -21.25 -15.27
N ARG A 472 -14.23 -20.34 -14.88
CA ARG A 472 -14.51 -19.32 -13.83
C ARG A 472 -15.68 -18.41 -14.21
N ALA A 473 -15.77 -18.01 -15.48
CA ALA A 473 -16.85 -17.13 -15.95
C ALA A 473 -18.22 -17.81 -15.84
N VAL A 474 -18.30 -19.13 -16.05
CA VAL A 474 -19.58 -19.88 -16.02
C VAL A 474 -19.83 -20.60 -14.69
N TYR A 475 -18.92 -20.47 -13.71
CA TYR A 475 -19.10 -21.07 -12.38
C TYR A 475 -20.33 -20.52 -11.67
N GLY A 476 -21.09 -21.39 -11.02
CA GLY A 476 -22.30 -21.02 -10.28
C GLY A 476 -23.54 -20.77 -11.16
N ARG A 477 -23.51 -21.07 -12.46
CA ARG A 477 -24.62 -20.89 -13.41
C ARG A 477 -25.15 -19.44 -13.42
N PRO A 478 -24.35 -18.47 -13.87
CA PRO A 478 -24.75 -17.06 -13.90
C PRO A 478 -25.94 -16.84 -14.85
N ARG A 479 -26.72 -15.77 -14.60
CA ARG A 479 -27.84 -15.35 -15.44
C ARG A 479 -27.43 -14.46 -16.61
N LEU A 480 -26.28 -13.79 -16.47
CA LEU A 480 -25.68 -12.97 -17.52
C LEU A 480 -24.20 -13.35 -17.66
N VAL A 481 -23.71 -13.57 -18.86
CA VAL A 481 -22.31 -13.87 -19.13
C VAL A 481 -21.76 -12.88 -20.17
N LEU A 482 -20.66 -12.21 -19.81
CA LEU A 482 -19.95 -11.24 -20.64
C LEU A 482 -18.56 -11.78 -20.96
N LEU A 483 -18.25 -11.99 -22.26
CA LEU A 483 -17.00 -12.61 -22.69
C LEU A 483 -16.25 -11.70 -23.66
N ASP A 484 -15.04 -11.31 -23.27
CA ASP A 484 -14.17 -10.50 -24.13
C ASP A 484 -13.18 -11.41 -24.86
N GLU A 485 -13.38 -11.60 -26.17
CA GLU A 485 -12.61 -12.49 -27.03
C GLU A 485 -12.45 -13.94 -26.49
N PRO A 486 -13.55 -14.67 -26.23
CA PRO A 486 -13.51 -15.95 -25.51
C PRO A 486 -12.70 -17.05 -26.21
N ALA A 487 -12.52 -16.99 -27.51
CA ALA A 487 -11.74 -17.95 -28.27
C ALA A 487 -10.28 -17.48 -28.56
N ALA A 488 -9.83 -16.37 -27.96
CA ALA A 488 -8.43 -15.98 -28.06
C ALA A 488 -7.53 -17.08 -27.50
N PHE A 489 -6.39 -17.31 -28.16
CA PHE A 489 -5.41 -18.35 -27.78
C PHE A 489 -5.90 -19.81 -27.82
N LEU A 490 -7.09 -20.06 -28.36
CA LEU A 490 -7.64 -21.42 -28.53
C LEU A 490 -7.49 -21.89 -29.97
N ASP A 491 -7.32 -23.20 -30.11
CA ASP A 491 -7.36 -23.95 -31.37
C ASP A 491 -8.81 -24.14 -31.89
N ALA A 492 -8.98 -24.78 -33.01
CA ALA A 492 -10.30 -25.02 -33.58
C ALA A 492 -11.21 -25.88 -32.69
N GLU A 493 -10.65 -26.85 -31.93
CA GLU A 493 -11.40 -27.62 -30.93
C GLU A 493 -11.86 -26.73 -29.77
N GLY A 494 -10.99 -25.85 -29.33
CA GLY A 494 -11.33 -24.88 -28.29
C GLY A 494 -12.38 -23.86 -28.74
N GLU A 495 -12.32 -23.39 -29.99
CA GLU A 495 -13.34 -22.51 -30.56
C GLU A 495 -14.71 -23.21 -30.62
N ALA A 496 -14.73 -24.47 -31.08
CA ALA A 496 -15.95 -25.26 -31.09
C ALA A 496 -16.53 -25.50 -29.67
N ALA A 497 -15.64 -25.70 -28.68
CA ALA A 497 -16.06 -25.83 -27.29
C ALA A 497 -16.68 -24.52 -26.74
N VAL A 498 -16.14 -23.35 -27.09
CA VAL A 498 -16.71 -22.05 -26.74
C VAL A 498 -18.08 -21.86 -27.40
N ALA A 499 -18.22 -22.21 -28.68
CA ALA A 499 -19.51 -22.13 -29.35
C ALA A 499 -20.57 -23.04 -28.70
N ALA A 500 -20.20 -24.29 -28.37
CA ALA A 500 -21.06 -25.21 -27.64
C ALA A 500 -21.43 -24.71 -26.24
N MET A 501 -20.49 -24.10 -25.51
CA MET A 501 -20.71 -23.46 -24.23
C MET A 501 -21.75 -22.33 -24.33
N ILE A 502 -21.60 -21.41 -25.29
CA ILE A 502 -22.54 -20.31 -25.53
C ILE A 502 -23.94 -20.84 -25.85
N ALA A 503 -24.05 -21.83 -26.73
CA ALA A 503 -25.32 -22.45 -27.06
C ALA A 503 -25.99 -23.11 -25.84
N SER A 504 -25.21 -23.82 -25.02
CA SER A 504 -25.69 -24.45 -23.79
C SER A 504 -26.17 -23.43 -22.75
N LEU A 505 -25.48 -22.31 -22.59
CA LEU A 505 -25.86 -21.20 -21.71
C LEU A 505 -27.16 -20.55 -22.17
N SER A 506 -27.29 -20.26 -23.46
CA SER A 506 -28.52 -19.71 -24.06
C SER A 506 -29.72 -20.65 -23.86
N ALA A 507 -29.55 -21.94 -24.13
CA ALA A 507 -30.58 -22.93 -23.90
C ALA A 507 -31.01 -23.07 -22.43
N ALA A 508 -30.12 -22.75 -21.48
CA ALA A 508 -30.40 -22.69 -20.06
C ALA A 508 -31.03 -21.36 -19.62
N GLY A 509 -31.30 -20.42 -20.52
CA GLY A 509 -31.87 -19.11 -20.24
C GLY A 509 -30.85 -18.05 -19.78
N THR A 510 -29.56 -18.31 -19.91
CA THR A 510 -28.51 -17.32 -19.59
C THR A 510 -28.37 -16.36 -20.74
N ALA A 511 -28.40 -15.05 -20.48
CA ALA A 511 -28.06 -14.00 -21.44
C ALA A 511 -26.54 -13.99 -21.69
N VAL A 512 -26.11 -13.98 -22.96
CA VAL A 512 -24.69 -14.00 -23.32
C VAL A 512 -24.35 -12.83 -24.24
N ILE A 513 -23.36 -12.02 -23.85
CA ILE A 513 -22.79 -10.98 -24.68
C ILE A 513 -21.30 -11.30 -24.87
N PHE A 514 -20.82 -11.37 -26.09
CA PHE A 514 -19.40 -11.64 -26.33
C PHE A 514 -18.83 -10.78 -27.44
N THR A 515 -17.52 -10.49 -27.33
CA THR A 515 -16.78 -9.88 -28.44
C THR A 515 -16.04 -10.95 -29.24
N SER A 516 -16.03 -10.83 -30.55
CA SER A 516 -15.23 -11.74 -31.40
C SER A 516 -14.93 -11.13 -32.76
N HIS A 517 -13.81 -11.56 -33.32
CA HIS A 517 -13.44 -11.36 -34.73
C HIS A 517 -13.55 -12.65 -35.53
N ARG A 518 -13.92 -13.79 -34.92
CA ARG A 518 -14.00 -15.10 -35.57
C ARG A 518 -15.40 -15.33 -36.13
N GLU A 519 -15.47 -15.54 -37.43
CA GLU A 519 -16.75 -15.75 -38.13
C GLU A 519 -17.54 -16.94 -37.57
N GLY A 520 -16.86 -18.02 -37.16
CA GLY A 520 -17.50 -19.22 -36.64
C GLY A 520 -18.38 -18.91 -35.41
N LEU A 521 -17.88 -18.07 -34.48
CA LEU A 521 -18.63 -17.64 -33.30
C LEU A 521 -19.72 -16.63 -33.65
N LEU A 522 -19.44 -15.68 -34.57
CA LEU A 522 -20.42 -14.65 -34.98
C LEU A 522 -21.65 -15.27 -35.65
N ARG A 523 -21.50 -16.34 -36.42
CA ARG A 523 -22.61 -17.07 -37.06
C ARG A 523 -23.54 -17.76 -36.04
N GLY A 524 -23.02 -18.11 -34.86
CA GLY A 524 -23.80 -18.74 -33.78
C GLY A 524 -24.53 -17.74 -32.90
N ALA A 525 -24.36 -16.43 -33.10
CA ALA A 525 -25.04 -15.40 -32.34
C ALA A 525 -26.45 -15.14 -32.87
N GLY A 526 -27.42 -14.95 -31.99
CA GLY A 526 -28.77 -14.53 -32.35
C GLY A 526 -28.83 -13.12 -32.93
N ARG A 527 -27.95 -12.22 -32.45
CA ARG A 527 -27.81 -10.84 -32.94
C ARG A 527 -26.33 -10.46 -33.01
N VAL A 528 -25.95 -9.77 -34.07
CA VAL A 528 -24.60 -9.22 -34.25
C VAL A 528 -24.69 -7.71 -34.29
N LEU A 529 -23.99 -7.03 -33.38
CA LEU A 529 -23.95 -5.59 -33.25
C LEU A 529 -22.55 -5.09 -33.57
N ALA A 530 -22.43 -4.06 -34.41
CA ALA A 530 -21.16 -3.44 -34.76
C ALA A 530 -20.95 -2.16 -33.95
N LEU A 531 -19.84 -2.06 -33.25
CA LEU A 531 -19.43 -0.84 -32.56
C LEU A 531 -18.49 -0.04 -33.48
N ARG A 532 -18.99 1.08 -34.04
CA ARG A 532 -18.24 1.98 -34.93
C ARG A 532 -18.38 3.42 -34.47
N GLU A 533 -17.29 4.15 -34.38
CA GLU A 533 -17.24 5.55 -33.97
C GLU A 533 -18.03 5.87 -32.67
N GLY A 534 -18.02 4.90 -31.74
CA GLY A 534 -18.72 5.00 -30.47
C GLY A 534 -20.20 4.65 -30.49
N ALA A 535 -20.82 4.45 -31.65
CA ALA A 535 -22.22 4.06 -31.79
C ALA A 535 -22.36 2.56 -32.01
N LEU A 536 -23.43 1.97 -31.44
CA LEU A 536 -23.79 0.59 -31.63
C LEU A 536 -24.83 0.49 -32.75
N LEU A 537 -24.49 -0.27 -33.79
CA LEU A 537 -25.34 -0.44 -34.97
C LEU A 537 -25.72 -1.92 -35.11
N GLU A 538 -26.97 -2.22 -35.41
CA GLU A 538 -27.35 -3.58 -35.79
C GLU A 538 -26.72 -3.94 -37.14
N ALA A 539 -25.91 -4.99 -37.14
CA ALA A 539 -25.42 -5.54 -38.36
C ALA A 539 -26.56 -6.40 -38.94
N GLY A 540 -27.26 -5.88 -39.95
CA GLY A 540 -28.22 -6.68 -40.71
C GLY A 540 -27.59 -7.96 -41.20
N GLU A 541 -28.38 -9.06 -41.34
CA GLU A 541 -27.95 -10.43 -41.64
C GLU A 541 -26.62 -10.59 -42.39
N GLY A 542 -25.62 -10.83 -41.65
CA GLY A 542 -24.35 -11.54 -41.82
C GLY A 542 -23.59 -11.58 -43.14
N ARG A 543 -23.49 -10.57 -44.02
CA ARG A 543 -22.70 -10.70 -45.24
C ARG A 543 -21.69 -9.60 -45.64
N ARG A 544 -21.60 -8.45 -44.94
CA ARG A 544 -20.66 -7.36 -45.31
C ARG A 544 -20.08 -6.58 -44.15
N LEU A 545 -19.50 -7.21 -43.14
CA LEU A 545 -18.93 -6.50 -42.01
C LEU A 545 -17.46 -6.87 -41.65
N LEU A 546 -16.73 -7.45 -42.61
CA LEU A 546 -15.26 -7.60 -42.51
C LEU A 546 -14.60 -6.71 -43.54
#